data_f83a01d6a38f0d35e85cb6a22c62936e
#
_entry.id   f83a01d6a38f0d35e85cb6a22c62936e
#
_cell.length_a   1.000
_cell.length_b   1.000
_cell.length_c   1.000
_cell.angle_alpha   90.00
_cell.angle_beta   90.00
_cell.angle_gamma   90.00
#
_symmetry.space_group_name_H-M   'P 1'
#
loop_
_entity.id
_entity.type
_entity.pdbx_description
1 polymer ?
#
loop_
_entity_poly.entity_id
_entity_poly.type
_entity_poly.pdbx_seq_one_letter_code
_entity_poly.pdbx_strand_id
1 'polypeptide(L)'
;MKIVVCIKQVVTREWQVRVNDAKTWVRDQDASWELNEPDAYALEEALRLKEKHGGEVIVVSAGPARVTQVIREALARGADRAIHVDGEHLAQADAFVAAEALAAAIKPENPDLVLTGLQSDDQGFAQVGVVLAEKLGVAHSTIIMDVQVNPSTGSGQGGDLKVKRELEGGWFQWVTMALPAVLTIQSGINTLRYATLKGIMGAKKKEIRNVPSAPPAALRQRITSIYVPSKAKQTKLVQGTPAEAAKELVKLLRDEARAI
;
A
#
# COMPACT_ATOMS: atom_id res chain seq x y z
N MET A 1 -7.77 18.73 9.59
CA MET A 1 -7.38 17.34 9.92
C MET A 1 -5.96 17.09 9.44
N LYS A 2 -5.10 16.48 10.24
CA LYS A 2 -3.74 16.11 9.84
C LYS A 2 -3.71 14.65 9.43
N ILE A 3 -3.44 14.40 8.14
CA ILE A 3 -3.44 13.06 7.57
C ILE A 3 -2.00 12.68 7.18
N VAL A 4 -1.54 11.55 7.65
CA VAL A 4 -0.28 10.96 7.21
C VAL A 4 -0.56 9.84 6.21
N VAL A 5 0.17 9.81 5.10
CA VAL A 5 0.08 8.75 4.10
C VAL A 5 1.43 8.05 3.99
N CYS A 6 1.48 6.77 4.31
CA CYS A 6 2.66 5.96 4.08
C CYS A 6 2.66 5.48 2.64
N ILE A 7 3.77 5.65 1.94
CA ILE A 7 3.94 5.22 0.55
C ILE A 7 5.20 4.38 0.39
N LYS A 8 5.15 3.40 -0.49
CA LYS A 8 6.28 2.54 -0.84
C LYS A 8 6.69 2.74 -2.30
N GLN A 9 7.99 2.68 -2.55
CA GLN A 9 8.52 2.55 -3.90
C GLN A 9 8.66 1.06 -4.23
N VAL A 10 8.09 0.64 -5.35
CA VAL A 10 8.13 -0.73 -5.85
C VAL A 10 8.71 -0.77 -7.27
N VAL A 11 9.14 -1.94 -7.72
CA VAL A 11 9.51 -2.13 -9.13
C VAL A 11 8.28 -2.03 -10.02
N THR A 12 8.44 -1.44 -11.23
CA THR A 12 7.33 -1.32 -12.20
C THR A 12 6.84 -2.68 -12.65
N ARG A 13 5.55 -2.78 -12.95
CA ARG A 13 4.93 -4.04 -13.42
C ARG A 13 5.49 -4.52 -14.75
N GLU A 14 5.96 -3.62 -15.60
CA GLU A 14 6.56 -3.94 -16.90
C GLU A 14 7.97 -4.50 -16.77
N TRP A 15 8.62 -4.31 -15.63
CA TRP A 15 9.96 -4.82 -15.43
C TRP A 15 9.98 -6.34 -15.28
N GLN A 16 10.77 -7.00 -16.13
CA GLN A 16 10.90 -8.45 -16.06
C GLN A 16 11.69 -8.86 -14.80
N VAL A 17 11.01 -9.40 -13.82
CA VAL A 17 11.62 -9.86 -12.57
C VAL A 17 12.67 -10.92 -12.84
N ARG A 18 13.90 -10.69 -12.38
CA ARG A 18 15.00 -11.63 -12.39
C ARG A 18 15.45 -11.90 -10.97
N VAL A 19 15.64 -13.17 -10.64
CA VAL A 19 16.15 -13.58 -9.33
C VAL A 19 17.68 -13.40 -9.31
N ASN A 20 18.23 -12.92 -8.21
CA ASN A 20 19.67 -12.82 -8.04
C ASN A 20 20.33 -14.21 -7.93
N ASP A 21 21.65 -14.31 -8.11
CA ASP A 21 22.36 -15.58 -8.13
C ASP A 21 22.26 -16.34 -6.79
N ALA A 22 22.16 -15.60 -5.68
CA ALA A 22 21.97 -16.16 -4.34
C ALA A 22 20.52 -16.64 -4.09
N LYS A 23 19.57 -16.38 -4.99
CA LYS A 23 18.13 -16.70 -4.86
C LYS A 23 17.47 -16.13 -3.60
N THR A 24 18.03 -15.06 -3.07
CA THR A 24 17.52 -14.41 -1.84
C THR A 24 16.74 -13.15 -2.11
N TRP A 25 16.89 -12.56 -3.31
CA TRP A 25 16.20 -11.35 -3.72
C TRP A 25 16.09 -11.23 -5.24
N VAL A 26 15.38 -10.21 -5.71
CA VAL A 26 15.38 -9.85 -7.13
C VAL A 26 16.66 -9.10 -7.49
N ARG A 27 17.09 -9.21 -8.76
CA ARG A 27 18.21 -8.45 -9.31
C ARG A 27 17.68 -7.09 -9.76
N ASP A 28 17.75 -6.10 -8.88
CA ASP A 28 17.10 -4.80 -9.04
C ASP A 28 17.98 -3.69 -9.64
N GLN A 29 19.22 -4.01 -10.05
CA GLN A 29 20.20 -3.05 -10.58
C GLN A 29 19.71 -2.26 -11.80
N ASP A 30 18.90 -2.92 -12.66
CA ASP A 30 18.33 -2.34 -13.87
C ASP A 30 16.82 -2.09 -13.75
N ALA A 31 16.27 -2.12 -12.53
CA ALA A 31 14.84 -1.99 -12.30
C ALA A 31 14.36 -0.56 -12.51
N SER A 32 13.22 -0.39 -13.13
CA SER A 32 12.45 0.83 -13.08
C SER A 32 11.56 0.84 -11.84
N TRP A 33 11.33 2.01 -11.26
CA TRP A 33 10.66 2.15 -9.98
C TRP A 33 9.45 3.07 -10.09
N GLU A 34 8.40 2.74 -9.36
CA GLU A 34 7.15 3.51 -9.29
C GLU A 34 6.56 3.57 -7.89
N LEU A 35 5.59 4.45 -7.71
CA LEU A 35 4.77 4.50 -6.51
C LEU A 35 3.86 3.26 -6.47
N ASN A 36 3.87 2.52 -5.37
CA ASN A 36 2.96 1.40 -5.12
C ASN A 36 1.50 1.81 -5.39
N GLU A 37 0.78 1.05 -6.21
CA GLU A 37 -0.56 1.44 -6.66
C GLU A 37 -1.57 1.58 -5.51
N PRO A 38 -1.68 0.63 -4.54
CA PRO A 38 -2.56 0.81 -3.40
C PRO A 38 -2.26 2.07 -2.55
N ASP A 39 -0.97 2.46 -2.46
CA ASP A 39 -0.58 3.68 -1.75
C ASP A 39 -0.97 4.95 -2.54
N ALA A 40 -1.01 4.86 -3.87
CA ALA A 40 -1.53 5.96 -4.69
C ALA A 40 -3.02 6.21 -4.44
N TYR A 41 -3.82 5.15 -4.23
CA TYR A 41 -5.23 5.27 -3.80
C TYR A 41 -5.36 5.84 -2.39
N ALA A 42 -4.48 5.45 -1.46
CA ALA A 42 -4.43 6.02 -0.12
C ALA A 42 -4.11 7.52 -0.14
N LEU A 43 -3.14 7.93 -0.98
CA LEU A 43 -2.80 9.33 -1.18
C LEU A 43 -3.96 10.13 -1.77
N GLU A 44 -4.61 9.62 -2.79
CA GLU A 44 -5.79 10.27 -3.39
C GLU A 44 -6.90 10.45 -2.37
N GLU A 45 -7.16 9.44 -1.54
CA GLU A 45 -8.18 9.52 -0.50
C GLU A 45 -7.84 10.60 0.55
N ALA A 46 -6.57 10.66 0.98
CA ALA A 46 -6.11 11.71 1.88
C ALA A 46 -6.30 13.12 1.30
N LEU A 47 -6.00 13.29 0.00
CA LEU A 47 -6.18 14.57 -0.68
C LEU A 47 -7.66 14.97 -0.78
N ARG A 48 -8.56 14.04 -1.06
CA ARG A 48 -10.01 14.26 -1.06
C ARG A 48 -10.56 14.62 0.32
N LEU A 49 -10.10 13.93 1.36
CA LEU A 49 -10.47 14.24 2.73
C LEU A 49 -9.98 15.63 3.13
N LYS A 50 -8.74 16.00 2.75
CA LYS A 50 -8.21 17.36 2.96
C LYS A 50 -9.04 18.42 2.22
N GLU A 51 -9.41 18.18 0.97
CA GLU A 51 -10.25 19.10 0.17
C GLU A 51 -11.61 19.31 0.82
N LYS A 52 -12.19 18.27 1.41
CA LYS A 52 -13.51 18.31 2.05
C LYS A 52 -13.49 18.90 3.46
N HIS A 53 -12.48 18.59 4.26
CA HIS A 53 -12.45 18.90 5.70
C HIS A 53 -11.35 19.90 6.10
N GLY A 54 -10.52 20.32 5.16
CA GLY A 54 -9.33 21.14 5.43
C GLY A 54 -8.22 20.35 6.10
N GLY A 55 -7.08 21.01 6.32
CA GLY A 55 -5.94 20.46 7.05
C GLY A 55 -4.71 20.21 6.19
N GLU A 56 -3.91 19.21 6.56
CA GLU A 56 -2.61 18.92 5.98
C GLU A 56 -2.47 17.44 5.61
N VAL A 57 -1.84 17.16 4.47
CA VAL A 57 -1.45 15.80 4.04
C VAL A 57 0.08 15.69 4.04
N ILE A 58 0.60 14.81 4.87
CA ILE A 58 2.03 14.52 5.02
C ILE A 58 2.31 13.13 4.43
N VAL A 59 3.24 13.05 3.49
CA VAL A 59 3.67 11.76 2.93
C VAL A 59 4.89 11.26 3.70
N VAL A 60 4.90 9.97 4.05
CA VAL A 60 6.03 9.31 4.70
C VAL A 60 6.45 8.10 3.87
N SER A 61 7.74 7.99 3.57
CA SER A 61 8.32 6.81 2.93
C SER A 61 9.58 6.39 3.64
N ALA A 62 9.73 5.08 3.86
CA ALA A 62 10.90 4.48 4.49
C ALA A 62 11.70 3.68 3.46
N GLY A 63 13.01 3.93 3.35
CA GLY A 63 13.86 3.25 2.38
C GLY A 63 15.12 4.03 2.02
N PRO A 64 15.90 3.49 1.07
CA PRO A 64 17.12 4.15 0.58
C PRO A 64 16.82 5.47 -0.15
N ALA A 65 17.86 6.23 -0.47
CA ALA A 65 17.76 7.56 -1.09
C ALA A 65 16.88 7.61 -2.34
N ARG A 66 16.77 6.50 -3.11
CA ARG A 66 15.96 6.41 -4.33
C ARG A 66 14.45 6.63 -4.10
N VAL A 67 13.93 6.39 -2.88
CA VAL A 67 12.49 6.59 -2.59
C VAL A 67 12.06 8.05 -2.70
N THR A 68 13.02 8.99 -2.72
CA THR A 68 12.76 10.41 -2.96
C THR A 68 12.00 10.64 -4.28
N GLN A 69 12.16 9.77 -5.28
CA GLN A 69 11.43 9.82 -6.53
C GLN A 69 9.91 9.77 -6.30
N VAL A 70 9.41 8.74 -5.61
CA VAL A 70 7.97 8.57 -5.35
C VAL A 70 7.46 9.61 -4.34
N ILE A 71 8.30 10.06 -3.41
CA ILE A 71 7.98 11.18 -2.53
C ILE A 71 7.72 12.45 -3.35
N ARG A 72 8.58 12.78 -4.33
CA ARG A 72 8.38 13.94 -5.21
C ARG A 72 7.13 13.80 -6.07
N GLU A 73 6.81 12.60 -6.52
CA GLU A 73 5.57 12.31 -7.22
C GLU A 73 4.34 12.59 -6.35
N ALA A 74 4.33 12.10 -5.11
CA ALA A 74 3.24 12.35 -4.17
C ALA A 74 3.07 13.85 -3.85
N LEU A 75 4.17 14.58 -3.68
CA LEU A 75 4.17 16.03 -3.51
C LEU A 75 3.61 16.76 -4.73
N ALA A 76 3.89 16.25 -5.94
CA ALA A 76 3.37 16.81 -7.20
C ALA A 76 1.87 16.59 -7.37
N ARG A 77 1.32 15.49 -6.83
CA ARG A 77 -0.12 15.19 -6.81
C ARG A 77 -0.90 16.05 -5.80
N GLY A 78 -0.24 16.66 -4.80
CA GLY A 78 -0.90 17.61 -3.90
C GLY A 78 -0.56 17.50 -2.41
N ALA A 79 0.22 16.51 -1.98
CA ALA A 79 0.69 16.44 -0.59
C ALA A 79 1.46 17.72 -0.21
N ASP A 80 1.38 18.14 1.05
CA ASP A 80 1.92 19.44 1.50
C ASP A 80 3.42 19.36 1.74
N ARG A 81 3.86 18.34 2.45
CA ARG A 81 5.27 18.06 2.77
C ARG A 81 5.50 16.58 2.93
N ALA A 82 6.73 16.17 3.11
CA ALA A 82 7.07 14.77 3.25
C ALA A 82 8.12 14.50 4.33
N ILE A 83 8.17 13.25 4.76
CA ILE A 83 9.21 12.71 5.63
C ILE A 83 9.83 11.50 4.91
N HIS A 84 11.13 11.54 4.74
CA HIS A 84 11.91 10.41 4.27
C HIS A 84 12.61 9.76 5.48
N VAL A 85 12.22 8.53 5.79
CA VAL A 85 12.93 7.70 6.79
C VAL A 85 14.05 6.98 6.05
N ASP A 86 15.26 7.54 6.16
CA ASP A 86 16.42 7.13 5.36
C ASP A 86 17.16 5.95 5.99
N GLY A 87 17.40 4.92 5.20
CA GLY A 87 18.17 3.75 5.59
C GLY A 87 18.22 2.67 4.53
N GLU A 88 19.42 2.29 4.07
CA GLU A 88 19.61 1.22 3.08
C GLU A 88 19.05 -0.13 3.54
N HIS A 89 19.13 -0.45 4.84
CA HIS A 89 18.57 -1.67 5.42
C HIS A 89 17.04 -1.77 5.30
N LEU A 90 16.34 -0.65 5.10
CA LEU A 90 14.89 -0.62 4.93
C LEU A 90 14.44 -1.16 3.57
N ALA A 91 15.34 -1.28 2.59
CA ALA A 91 15.01 -1.86 1.28
C ALA A 91 14.54 -3.32 1.38
N GLN A 92 15.00 -4.06 2.38
CA GLN A 92 14.67 -5.47 2.61
C GLN A 92 14.07 -5.69 4.02
N ALA A 93 13.54 -4.64 4.65
CA ALA A 93 12.93 -4.72 5.96
C ALA A 93 11.66 -5.60 5.91
N ASP A 94 11.46 -6.37 6.97
CA ASP A 94 10.17 -6.99 7.20
C ASP A 94 9.12 -5.97 7.67
N ALA A 95 7.87 -6.40 7.78
CA ALA A 95 6.77 -5.52 8.17
C ALA A 95 6.96 -4.90 9.57
N PHE A 96 7.63 -5.58 10.49
CA PHE A 96 7.88 -5.07 11.85
C PHE A 96 8.90 -3.96 11.84
N VAL A 97 10.04 -4.16 11.18
CA VAL A 97 11.09 -3.14 11.05
C VAL A 97 10.59 -1.93 10.29
N ALA A 98 9.87 -2.14 9.18
CA ALA A 98 9.29 -1.05 8.42
C ALA A 98 8.27 -0.24 9.24
N ALA A 99 7.35 -0.92 9.93
CA ALA A 99 6.34 -0.26 10.77
C ALA A 99 6.97 0.47 11.97
N GLU A 100 8.04 -0.05 12.55
CA GLU A 100 8.76 0.61 13.65
C GLU A 100 9.43 1.91 13.18
N ALA A 101 10.12 1.87 12.05
CA ALA A 101 10.75 3.04 11.45
C ALA A 101 9.72 4.12 11.08
N LEU A 102 8.60 3.70 10.47
CA LEU A 102 7.48 4.59 10.16
C LEU A 102 6.85 5.18 11.42
N ALA A 103 6.56 4.37 12.45
CA ALA A 103 5.97 4.83 13.70
C ALA A 103 6.83 5.87 14.42
N ALA A 104 8.16 5.68 14.44
CA ALA A 104 9.08 6.63 15.04
C ALA A 104 9.04 8.01 14.36
N ALA A 105 8.87 8.04 13.03
CA ALA A 105 8.76 9.27 12.25
C ALA A 105 7.37 9.92 12.34
N ILE A 106 6.31 9.12 12.51
CA ILE A 106 4.91 9.56 12.50
C ILE A 106 4.46 10.04 13.88
N LYS A 107 4.87 9.39 14.97
CA LYS A 107 4.47 9.79 16.34
C LYS A 107 4.63 11.28 16.65
N PRO A 108 5.76 11.93 16.31
CA PRO A 108 5.92 13.37 16.58
C PRO A 108 4.96 14.26 15.79
N GLU A 109 4.41 13.78 14.69
CA GLU A 109 3.44 14.50 13.87
C GLU A 109 2.06 14.57 14.52
N ASN A 110 1.74 13.67 15.43
CA ASN A 110 0.44 13.57 16.11
C ASN A 110 -0.74 13.64 15.09
N PRO A 111 -0.80 12.71 14.12
CA PRO A 111 -1.83 12.75 13.08
C PRO A 111 -3.20 12.35 13.63
N ASP A 112 -4.26 12.89 13.02
CA ASP A 112 -5.62 12.43 13.25
C ASP A 112 -5.88 11.11 12.53
N LEU A 113 -5.29 10.93 11.32
CA LEU A 113 -5.51 9.77 10.47
C LEU A 113 -4.21 9.36 9.79
N VAL A 114 -3.95 8.05 9.77
CA VAL A 114 -2.86 7.47 8.98
C VAL A 114 -3.46 6.55 7.92
N LEU A 115 -3.08 6.75 6.67
CA LEU A 115 -3.47 5.91 5.55
C LEU A 115 -2.26 5.16 4.98
N THR A 116 -2.45 3.91 4.64
CA THR A 116 -1.52 3.09 3.86
C THR A 116 -2.28 2.41 2.73
N GLY A 117 -1.62 1.95 1.69
CA GLY A 117 -2.22 0.92 0.85
C GLY A 117 -2.45 -0.37 1.62
N LEU A 118 -3.33 -1.22 1.13
CA LEU A 118 -3.57 -2.53 1.74
C LEU A 118 -2.31 -3.38 1.76
N GLN A 119 -1.60 -3.42 0.65
CA GLN A 119 -0.40 -4.23 0.44
C GLN A 119 0.51 -3.60 -0.60
N SER A 120 1.74 -4.10 -0.69
CA SER A 120 2.67 -3.71 -1.76
C SER A 120 2.63 -4.69 -2.92
N ASP A 121 2.75 -4.18 -4.14
CA ASP A 121 2.72 -4.96 -5.38
C ASP A 121 3.93 -5.90 -5.51
N ASP A 122 5.02 -5.64 -4.77
CA ASP A 122 6.23 -6.47 -4.77
C ASP A 122 6.18 -7.63 -3.77
N GLN A 123 5.75 -7.41 -2.53
CA GLN A 123 5.78 -8.41 -1.46
C GLN A 123 4.40 -8.94 -1.06
N GLY A 124 3.37 -8.12 -1.14
CA GLY A 124 1.98 -8.53 -0.91
C GLY A 124 1.62 -9.00 0.48
N PHE A 125 2.41 -8.67 1.52
CA PHE A 125 2.18 -9.19 2.87
C PHE A 125 1.00 -8.59 3.61
N ALA A 126 0.52 -7.41 3.25
CA ALA A 126 -0.61 -6.70 3.87
C ALA A 126 -0.49 -6.51 5.41
N GLN A 127 0.73 -6.41 5.94
CA GLN A 127 1.00 -6.41 7.39
C GLN A 127 1.41 -5.03 7.94
N VAL A 128 2.08 -4.19 7.13
CA VAL A 128 2.68 -2.95 7.63
C VAL A 128 1.66 -2.03 8.27
N GLY A 129 0.50 -1.81 7.66
CA GLY A 129 -0.54 -0.92 8.20
C GLY A 129 -1.07 -1.37 9.56
N VAL A 130 -1.30 -2.68 9.73
CA VAL A 130 -1.79 -3.27 11.00
C VAL A 130 -0.73 -3.19 12.09
N VAL A 131 0.52 -3.55 11.78
CA VAL A 131 1.63 -3.45 12.74
C VAL A 131 1.91 -1.99 13.11
N LEU A 132 1.78 -1.07 12.15
CA LEU A 132 1.92 0.37 12.39
C LEU A 132 0.86 0.89 13.38
N ALA A 133 -0.39 0.47 13.22
CA ALA A 133 -1.47 0.84 14.13
C ALA A 133 -1.18 0.40 15.57
N GLU A 134 -0.74 -0.84 15.75
CA GLU A 134 -0.33 -1.36 17.07
C GLU A 134 0.85 -0.55 17.65
N LYS A 135 1.85 -0.24 16.85
CA LYS A 135 3.00 0.58 17.27
C LYS A 135 2.61 2.02 17.64
N LEU A 136 1.60 2.57 17.00
CA LEU A 136 1.05 3.89 17.31
C LEU A 136 0.08 3.85 18.50
N GLY A 137 -0.46 2.69 18.85
CA GLY A 137 -1.45 2.50 19.92
C GLY A 137 -2.82 3.07 19.53
N VAL A 138 -3.24 2.93 18.26
CA VAL A 138 -4.48 3.49 17.73
C VAL A 138 -5.35 2.42 17.06
N ALA A 139 -6.64 2.72 16.91
CA ALA A 139 -7.57 1.84 16.20
C ALA A 139 -7.19 1.66 14.73
N HIS A 140 -7.58 0.53 14.12
CA HIS A 140 -7.37 0.32 12.69
C HIS A 140 -8.50 -0.45 12.02
N SER A 141 -8.60 -0.28 10.71
CA SER A 141 -9.42 -1.13 9.85
C SER A 141 -8.75 -1.33 8.49
N THR A 142 -9.01 -2.47 7.85
CA THR A 142 -8.31 -2.92 6.63
C THR A 142 -9.28 -3.12 5.48
N ILE A 143 -8.73 -3.12 4.24
CA ILE A 143 -9.47 -3.35 2.98
C ILE A 143 -10.58 -2.30 2.80
N ILE A 144 -10.22 -1.03 2.96
CA ILE A 144 -11.18 0.07 3.02
C ILE A 144 -11.55 0.53 1.61
N MET A 145 -12.88 0.60 1.36
CA MET A 145 -13.50 1.00 0.10
C MET A 145 -14.33 2.30 0.20
N ASP A 146 -14.50 2.85 1.41
CA ASP A 146 -15.16 4.15 1.63
C ASP A 146 -14.76 4.69 2.99
N VAL A 147 -14.51 6.01 3.07
CA VAL A 147 -14.13 6.71 4.30
C VAL A 147 -15.04 7.92 4.52
N GLN A 148 -15.80 7.90 5.59
CA GLN A 148 -16.64 9.00 6.02
C GLN A 148 -16.13 9.52 7.36
N VAL A 149 -15.73 10.81 7.37
CA VAL A 149 -15.31 11.49 8.59
C VAL A 149 -16.48 12.29 9.11
N ASN A 150 -16.87 12.04 10.34
CA ASN A 150 -17.85 12.84 11.08
C ASN A 150 -17.05 13.77 12.02
N PRO A 151 -17.01 15.09 11.75
CA PRO A 151 -16.35 16.01 12.65
C PRO A 151 -17.03 15.95 14.01
N SER A 152 -16.23 16.04 15.09
CA SER A 152 -16.79 16.12 16.44
C SER A 152 -17.69 17.33 16.58
N THR A 153 -18.89 17.13 17.10
CA THR A 153 -19.85 18.21 17.39
C THR A 153 -19.68 18.81 18.79
N GLY A 154 -18.62 18.43 19.52
CA GLY A 154 -18.36 18.86 20.88
C GLY A 154 -16.88 19.19 21.17
N SER A 155 -16.60 19.72 22.35
CA SER A 155 -15.27 20.12 22.83
C SER A 155 -14.31 18.95 23.14
N GLY A 156 -14.67 17.72 22.76
CA GLY A 156 -13.81 16.52 22.85
C GLY A 156 -12.91 16.39 21.63
N GLN A 157 -11.65 16.07 21.84
CA GLN A 157 -10.73 15.67 20.77
C GLN A 157 -11.22 14.36 20.16
N GLY A 158 -11.46 14.35 18.84
CA GLY A 158 -11.73 13.14 18.05
C GLY A 158 -13.14 13.13 17.45
N GLY A 159 -13.22 13.31 16.13
CA GLY A 159 -14.38 12.90 15.35
C GLY A 159 -14.43 11.38 15.24
N ASP A 160 -15.55 10.87 14.72
CA ASP A 160 -15.70 9.45 14.40
C ASP A 160 -15.44 9.19 12.93
N LEU A 161 -14.84 8.06 12.64
CA LEU A 161 -14.75 7.49 11.30
C LEU A 161 -15.82 6.43 11.11
N LYS A 162 -16.53 6.49 10.00
CA LYS A 162 -17.34 5.39 9.49
C LYS A 162 -16.72 4.89 8.19
N VAL A 163 -16.25 3.66 8.18
CA VAL A 163 -15.53 3.08 7.06
C VAL A 163 -16.25 1.85 6.51
N LYS A 164 -16.21 1.68 5.19
CA LYS A 164 -16.72 0.50 4.49
C LYS A 164 -15.54 -0.37 4.13
N ARG A 165 -15.48 -1.56 4.70
CA ARG A 165 -14.47 -2.56 4.37
C ARG A 165 -15.04 -3.65 3.48
N GLU A 166 -14.24 -4.13 2.54
CA GLU A 166 -14.57 -5.27 1.71
C GLU A 166 -14.33 -6.59 2.46
N LEU A 167 -15.20 -7.56 2.21
CA LEU A 167 -15.11 -8.93 2.73
C LEU A 167 -15.18 -9.92 1.57
N GLU A 168 -14.91 -11.18 1.84
CA GLU A 168 -15.04 -12.26 0.85
C GLU A 168 -16.46 -12.39 0.31
N GLY A 169 -16.59 -12.92 -0.92
CA GLY A 169 -17.89 -13.18 -1.55
C GLY A 169 -18.67 -11.94 -1.95
N GLY A 170 -18.03 -10.77 -2.07
CA GLY A 170 -18.69 -9.52 -2.46
C GLY A 170 -19.46 -8.82 -1.33
N TRP A 171 -19.28 -9.27 -0.10
CA TRP A 171 -19.87 -8.63 1.08
C TRP A 171 -19.06 -7.41 1.52
N PHE A 172 -19.73 -6.51 2.23
CA PHE A 172 -19.12 -5.34 2.84
C PHE A 172 -19.56 -5.21 4.29
N GLN A 173 -18.68 -4.64 5.11
CA GLN A 173 -18.96 -4.31 6.50
C GLN A 173 -18.74 -2.82 6.74
N TRP A 174 -19.68 -2.18 7.41
CA TRP A 174 -19.49 -0.83 7.93
C TRP A 174 -18.97 -0.90 9.37
N VAL A 175 -17.89 -0.18 9.64
CA VAL A 175 -17.26 -0.10 10.95
C VAL A 175 -17.19 1.37 11.36
N THR A 176 -17.55 1.66 12.60
CA THR A 176 -17.38 2.99 13.21
C THR A 176 -16.26 2.91 14.24
N MET A 177 -15.34 3.87 14.21
CA MET A 177 -14.21 3.95 15.13
C MET A 177 -13.85 5.40 15.44
N ALA A 178 -13.24 5.63 16.60
CA ALA A 178 -12.73 6.94 16.98
C ALA A 178 -11.42 7.26 16.27
N LEU A 179 -11.13 8.55 16.08
CA LEU A 179 -9.82 9.07 15.73
C LEU A 179 -8.95 9.21 17.01
N PRO A 180 -7.62 9.07 16.94
CA PRO A 180 -6.85 8.76 15.73
C PRO A 180 -6.95 7.29 15.31
N ALA A 181 -6.75 7.03 14.00
CA ALA A 181 -6.85 5.68 13.44
C ALA A 181 -5.86 5.44 12.29
N VAL A 182 -5.61 4.16 11.98
CA VAL A 182 -4.90 3.72 10.77
C VAL A 182 -5.86 2.96 9.86
N LEU A 183 -5.89 3.31 8.58
CA LEU A 183 -6.67 2.60 7.57
C LEU A 183 -5.77 2.05 6.48
N THR A 184 -6.02 0.81 6.05
CA THR A 184 -5.38 0.25 4.86
C THR A 184 -6.36 0.31 3.68
N ILE A 185 -5.99 1.03 2.65
CA ILE A 185 -6.85 1.41 1.54
C ILE A 185 -6.80 0.36 0.43
N GLN A 186 -7.96 -0.06 -0.03
CA GLN A 186 -8.11 -0.97 -1.17
C GLN A 186 -8.04 -0.19 -2.48
N SER A 187 -7.41 -0.79 -3.49
CA SER A 187 -7.39 -0.25 -4.85
C SER A 187 -8.82 -0.12 -5.40
N GLY A 188 -9.08 0.99 -6.10
CA GLY A 188 -10.40 1.25 -6.69
C GLY A 188 -11.37 2.02 -5.79
N ILE A 189 -11.00 2.41 -4.58
CA ILE A 189 -11.80 3.26 -3.68
C ILE A 189 -12.17 4.60 -4.33
N ASN A 190 -11.29 5.11 -5.18
CA ASN A 190 -11.43 6.42 -5.83
C ASN A 190 -10.85 6.39 -7.25
N THR A 191 -10.85 7.54 -7.95
CA THR A 191 -10.16 7.72 -9.23
C THR A 191 -8.91 8.54 -8.99
N LEU A 192 -7.76 7.99 -9.36
CA LEU A 192 -6.47 8.62 -9.15
C LEU A 192 -6.31 9.91 -9.98
N ARG A 193 -5.83 10.98 -9.34
CA ARG A 193 -5.42 12.19 -10.05
C ARG A 193 -4.01 12.06 -10.58
N TYR A 194 -3.76 12.74 -11.69
CA TYR A 194 -2.41 12.90 -12.23
C TYR A 194 -1.80 14.21 -11.73
N ALA A 195 -0.47 14.20 -11.59
CA ALA A 195 0.27 15.42 -11.27
C ALA A 195 0.16 16.43 -12.42
N THR A 196 -0.23 17.67 -12.12
CA THR A 196 -0.23 18.76 -13.11
C THR A 196 1.20 19.29 -13.29
N LEU A 197 1.47 19.96 -14.43
CA LEU A 197 2.76 20.61 -14.66
C LEU A 197 3.12 21.60 -13.52
N LYS A 198 2.13 22.38 -13.06
CA LYS A 198 2.28 23.29 -11.90
C LYS A 198 2.62 22.52 -10.63
N GLY A 199 1.98 21.38 -10.40
CA GLY A 199 2.25 20.50 -9.26
C GLY A 199 3.68 19.96 -9.30
N ILE A 200 4.16 19.49 -10.46
CA ILE A 200 5.53 18.98 -10.64
C ILE A 200 6.57 20.08 -10.35
N MET A 201 6.34 21.29 -10.86
CA MET A 201 7.23 22.42 -10.59
C MET A 201 7.20 22.84 -9.11
N GLY A 202 6.02 22.86 -8.50
CA GLY A 202 5.82 23.17 -7.07
C GLY A 202 6.46 22.14 -6.13
N ALA A 203 6.39 20.86 -6.49
CA ALA A 203 6.95 19.77 -5.70
C ALA A 203 8.45 19.92 -5.41
N LYS A 204 9.20 20.52 -6.34
CA LYS A 204 10.64 20.78 -6.15
C LYS A 204 10.96 21.68 -4.96
N LYS A 205 10.02 22.55 -4.58
CA LYS A 205 10.16 23.52 -3.46
C LYS A 205 9.57 23.03 -2.15
N LYS A 206 8.76 21.97 -2.19
CA LYS A 206 8.14 21.40 -0.98
C LYS A 206 9.16 20.69 -0.12
N GLU A 207 8.98 20.80 1.19
CA GLU A 207 9.85 20.20 2.19
C GLU A 207 9.84 18.68 2.13
N ILE A 208 11.02 18.08 2.18
CA ILE A 208 11.24 16.68 2.52
C ILE A 208 12.17 16.65 3.72
N ARG A 209 11.61 16.34 4.89
CA ARG A 209 12.39 16.16 6.10
C ARG A 209 13.03 14.77 6.12
N ASN A 210 14.35 14.70 6.12
CA ASN A 210 15.08 13.45 6.28
C ASN A 210 15.21 13.08 7.75
N VAL A 211 14.85 11.85 8.08
CA VAL A 211 14.98 11.25 9.40
C VAL A 211 15.81 9.98 9.24
N PRO A 212 17.02 9.93 9.81
CA PRO A 212 17.82 8.70 9.74
C PRO A 212 17.09 7.58 10.47
N SER A 213 17.01 6.41 9.86
CA SER A 213 16.48 5.23 10.51
C SER A 213 17.49 4.71 11.52
N ALA A 214 17.01 4.37 12.72
CA ALA A 214 17.83 3.64 13.68
C ALA A 214 18.22 2.26 13.10
N PRO A 215 19.36 1.69 13.50
CA PRO A 215 19.69 0.31 13.17
C PRO A 215 18.51 -0.60 13.53
N PRO A 216 18.16 -1.57 12.66
CA PRO A 216 16.97 -2.37 12.89
C PRO A 216 17.15 -3.25 14.13
N ALA A 217 16.06 -3.39 14.89
CA ALA A 217 15.89 -4.55 15.73
C ALA A 217 15.95 -5.82 14.86
N ALA A 218 16.17 -6.99 15.48
CA ALA A 218 16.22 -8.25 14.73
C ALA A 218 14.96 -8.44 13.87
N LEU A 219 15.16 -8.82 12.62
CA LEU A 219 14.08 -9.18 11.70
C LEU A 219 13.22 -10.30 12.31
N ARG A 220 11.91 -10.17 12.22
CA ARG A 220 10.93 -11.19 12.62
C ARG A 220 10.64 -12.17 11.50
N GLN A 221 10.87 -11.75 10.25
CA GLN A 221 10.65 -12.53 9.05
C GLN A 221 11.83 -12.38 8.11
N ARG A 222 12.29 -13.48 7.51
CA ARG A 222 13.36 -13.49 6.51
C ARG A 222 12.97 -14.34 5.32
N ILE A 223 13.13 -13.78 4.13
CA ILE A 223 13.01 -14.54 2.88
C ILE A 223 14.24 -15.46 2.80
N THR A 224 14.01 -16.77 2.76
CA THR A 224 15.08 -17.78 2.67
C THR A 224 15.45 -18.09 1.24
N SER A 225 14.47 -18.09 0.34
CA SER A 225 14.69 -18.24 -1.09
C SER A 225 13.51 -17.72 -1.90
N ILE A 226 13.78 -17.25 -3.12
CA ILE A 226 12.79 -16.93 -4.13
C ILE A 226 13.14 -17.66 -5.43
N TYR A 227 12.12 -17.98 -6.22
CA TYR A 227 12.29 -18.65 -7.51
C TYR A 227 11.18 -18.26 -8.48
N VAL A 228 11.48 -18.38 -9.77
CA VAL A 228 10.47 -18.23 -10.81
C VAL A 228 9.69 -19.55 -10.90
N PRO A 229 8.37 -19.56 -10.65
CA PRO A 229 7.60 -20.78 -10.71
C PRO A 229 7.58 -21.35 -12.13
N SER A 230 7.88 -22.63 -12.28
CA SER A 230 7.71 -23.35 -13.55
C SER A 230 6.22 -23.64 -13.75
N LYS A 231 5.59 -22.89 -14.65
CA LYS A 231 4.21 -23.18 -15.08
C LYS A 231 4.25 -24.14 -16.26
N ALA A 232 4.14 -25.44 -16.02
CA ALA A 232 3.80 -26.39 -17.07
C ALA A 232 2.31 -26.18 -17.42
N LYS A 233 2.04 -25.47 -18.52
CA LYS A 233 0.68 -25.42 -19.08
C LYS A 233 0.35 -26.81 -19.65
N GLN A 234 -0.50 -27.57 -18.98
CA GLN A 234 -1.12 -28.76 -19.52
C GLN A 234 -2.45 -28.36 -20.15
N THR A 235 -2.38 -27.79 -21.36
CA THR A 235 -3.59 -27.48 -22.13
C THR A 235 -4.09 -28.76 -22.80
N LYS A 236 -5.28 -29.24 -22.42
CA LYS A 236 -6.00 -30.29 -23.13
C LYS A 236 -6.90 -29.65 -24.19
N LEU A 237 -6.68 -30.01 -25.46
CA LEU A 237 -7.56 -29.62 -26.55
C LEU A 237 -8.63 -30.68 -26.69
N VAL A 238 -9.88 -30.31 -26.48
CA VAL A 238 -11.03 -31.20 -26.71
C VAL A 238 -11.41 -31.10 -28.20
N GLN A 239 -11.32 -32.20 -28.91
CA GLN A 239 -11.66 -32.29 -30.33
C GLN A 239 -13.05 -32.91 -30.51
N GLY A 240 -13.67 -32.68 -31.68
CA GLY A 240 -14.97 -33.22 -32.05
C GLY A 240 -15.96 -32.12 -32.46
N THR A 241 -17.23 -32.54 -32.69
CA THR A 241 -18.30 -31.57 -32.90
C THR A 241 -18.56 -30.73 -31.64
N PRO A 242 -19.17 -29.55 -31.75
CA PRO A 242 -19.46 -28.71 -30.57
C PRO A 242 -20.21 -29.47 -29.45
N ALA A 243 -21.12 -30.38 -29.80
CA ALA A 243 -21.87 -31.14 -28.82
C ALA A 243 -21.00 -32.20 -28.10
N GLU A 244 -20.10 -32.86 -28.82
CA GLU A 244 -19.14 -33.82 -28.26
C GLU A 244 -18.11 -33.11 -27.39
N ALA A 245 -17.55 -32.00 -27.87
CA ALA A 245 -16.60 -31.21 -27.13
C ALA A 245 -17.20 -30.65 -25.81
N ALA A 246 -18.45 -30.21 -25.84
CA ALA A 246 -19.16 -29.76 -24.65
C ALA A 246 -19.35 -30.88 -23.62
N LYS A 247 -19.73 -32.08 -24.05
CA LYS A 247 -19.88 -33.24 -23.15
C LYS A 247 -18.55 -33.64 -22.51
N GLU A 248 -17.48 -33.70 -23.30
CA GLU A 248 -16.16 -34.04 -22.79
C GLU A 248 -15.61 -32.96 -21.85
N LEU A 249 -15.83 -31.69 -22.16
CA LEU A 249 -15.46 -30.58 -21.26
C LEU A 249 -16.17 -30.72 -19.91
N VAL A 250 -17.47 -30.95 -19.89
CA VAL A 250 -18.23 -31.13 -18.63
C VAL A 250 -17.69 -32.33 -17.84
N LYS A 251 -17.35 -33.43 -18.52
CA LYS A 251 -16.75 -34.60 -17.88
C LYS A 251 -15.39 -34.26 -17.26
N LEU A 252 -14.50 -33.59 -18.00
CA LEU A 252 -13.18 -33.17 -17.49
C LEU A 252 -13.29 -32.21 -16.31
N LEU A 253 -14.24 -31.26 -16.35
CA LEU A 253 -14.48 -30.32 -15.24
C LEU A 253 -14.98 -31.04 -13.97
N ARG A 254 -15.82 -32.10 -14.14
CA ARG A 254 -16.34 -32.90 -13.03
C ARG A 254 -15.32 -33.87 -12.47
N ASP A 255 -14.73 -34.70 -13.35
CA ASP A 255 -13.96 -35.87 -12.92
C ASP A 255 -12.49 -35.55 -12.62
N GLU A 256 -11.87 -34.63 -13.40
CA GLU A 256 -10.46 -34.27 -13.25
C GLU A 256 -10.27 -32.97 -12.45
N ALA A 257 -10.95 -31.90 -12.86
CA ALA A 257 -10.78 -30.60 -12.23
C ALA A 257 -11.60 -30.44 -10.94
N ARG A 258 -12.64 -31.24 -10.75
CA ARG A 258 -13.59 -31.15 -9.60
C ARG A 258 -14.12 -29.74 -9.39
N ALA A 259 -14.37 -29.03 -10.49
CA ALA A 259 -14.81 -27.63 -10.49
C ALA A 259 -16.34 -27.48 -10.50
N ILE A 260 -17.06 -28.56 -10.84
CA ILE A 260 -18.53 -28.64 -10.86
C ILE A 260 -19.03 -29.99 -10.31
#